data_cbc9f96e643338885b8fbf00e46c3bde
#
_entry.id   cbc9f96e643338885b8fbf00e46c3bde
#
_cell.length_a   1.000
_cell.length_b   1.000
_cell.length_c   1.000
_cell.angle_alpha   90.00
_cell.angle_beta   90.00
_cell.angle_gamma   90.00
#
_symmetry.space_group_name_H-M   'P 1'
#
loop_
_entity.id
_entity.type
_entity.pdbx_description
1 polymer ?
#
loop_
_entity_poly.entity_id
_entity_poly.type
_entity_poly.pdbx_seq_one_letter_code
_entity_poly.pdbx_strand_id
1 'polypeptide(L)'
;MSENKGKVAIVTGAAKNIGRATCDSLSKLGFNVLVHANSDKEGAMETLEIVKKNGVNAHIFIGDLTNEDTSLHLVDAGSKLGNVSILVNNASQREFNKFDDMSFDQWRFVLS
;
A
#
# COMPACT_ATOMS: atom_id res chain seq x y z
N MET A 1 -9.40 10.01 -11.69
CA MET A 1 -10.18 11.17 -11.28
C MET A 1 -9.28 12.25 -10.76
N SER A 2 -9.57 13.47 -11.15
CA SER A 2 -8.68 14.60 -10.87
C SER A 2 -8.55 14.90 -9.37
N GLU A 3 -9.61 14.72 -8.59
CA GLU A 3 -9.53 15.06 -7.17
C GLU A 3 -8.66 14.12 -6.35
N ASN A 4 -8.35 12.93 -6.89
CA ASN A 4 -7.43 12.01 -6.22
C ASN A 4 -6.04 12.01 -6.84
N LYS A 5 -5.86 12.81 -7.87
CA LYS A 5 -4.58 12.87 -8.56
C LYS A 5 -3.48 13.34 -7.60
N GLY A 6 -2.37 12.63 -7.60
CA GLY A 6 -1.26 12.93 -6.71
C GLY A 6 -1.38 12.35 -5.32
N LYS A 7 -2.51 11.76 -4.99
CA LYS A 7 -2.68 11.09 -3.71
C LYS A 7 -2.28 9.63 -3.83
N VAL A 8 -1.75 9.08 -2.74
CA VAL A 8 -1.24 7.72 -2.72
C VAL A 8 -1.99 6.87 -1.71
N ALA A 9 -2.33 5.67 -2.14
CA ALA A 9 -2.84 4.63 -1.26
C ALA A 9 -1.76 3.56 -1.09
N ILE A 10 -1.44 3.23 0.13
CA ILE A 10 -0.53 2.12 0.45
C ILE A 10 -1.41 0.95 0.85
N VAL A 11 -1.24 -0.20 0.18
CA VAL A 11 -2.03 -1.39 0.48
C VAL A 11 -1.08 -2.51 0.87
N THR A 12 -1.17 -2.97 2.11
CA THR A 12 -0.34 -4.07 2.58
C THR A 12 -0.99 -5.41 2.22
N GLY A 13 -0.17 -6.44 2.07
CA GLY A 13 -0.68 -7.77 1.72
C GLY A 13 -1.40 -7.76 0.38
N ALA A 14 -0.84 -7.09 -0.62
CA ALA A 14 -1.55 -6.77 -1.85
C ALA A 14 -1.23 -7.71 -3.01
N ALA A 15 -0.51 -8.79 -2.75
CA ALA A 15 -0.10 -9.70 -3.83
C ALA A 15 -1.25 -10.49 -4.45
N LYS A 16 -2.35 -10.65 -3.73
CA LYS A 16 -3.47 -11.46 -4.21
C LYS A 16 -4.73 -11.16 -3.41
N ASN A 17 -5.84 -11.75 -3.82
CA ASN A 17 -7.11 -11.76 -3.11
C ASN A 17 -7.63 -10.36 -2.80
N ILE A 18 -8.07 -10.11 -1.57
CA ILE A 18 -8.69 -8.85 -1.18
C ILE A 18 -7.74 -7.67 -1.38
N GLY A 19 -6.46 -7.85 -1.05
CA GLY A 19 -5.48 -6.79 -1.23
C GLY A 19 -5.36 -6.37 -2.70
N ARG A 20 -5.31 -7.34 -3.59
CA ARG A 20 -5.27 -7.07 -5.04
C ARG A 20 -6.52 -6.32 -5.49
N ALA A 21 -7.69 -6.79 -5.07
CA ALA A 21 -8.94 -6.16 -5.44
C ALA A 21 -9.02 -4.73 -4.92
N THR A 22 -8.50 -4.50 -3.72
CA THR A 22 -8.45 -3.16 -3.12
C THR A 22 -7.57 -2.24 -3.95
N CYS A 23 -6.40 -2.72 -4.37
CA CYS A 23 -5.51 -1.93 -5.23
C CYS A 23 -6.19 -1.56 -6.55
N ASP A 24 -6.88 -2.51 -7.15
CA ASP A 24 -7.59 -2.26 -8.40
C ASP A 24 -8.64 -1.18 -8.21
N SER A 25 -9.45 -1.29 -7.17
CA SER A 25 -10.51 -0.32 -6.90
C SER A 25 -9.96 1.08 -6.64
N LEU A 26 -8.90 1.18 -5.83
CA LEU A 26 -8.31 2.48 -5.51
C LEU A 26 -7.68 3.13 -6.73
N SER A 27 -7.03 2.35 -7.59
CA SER A 27 -6.45 2.90 -8.80
C SER A 27 -7.53 3.40 -9.76
N LYS A 28 -8.67 2.75 -9.80
CA LYS A 28 -9.80 3.21 -10.61
C LYS A 28 -10.36 4.53 -10.10
N LEU A 29 -10.18 4.82 -8.82
CA LEU A 29 -10.56 6.09 -8.25
C LEU A 29 -9.50 7.18 -8.44
N GLY A 30 -8.38 6.85 -9.06
CA GLY A 30 -7.35 7.82 -9.39
C GLY A 30 -6.17 7.88 -8.44
N PHE A 31 -6.16 7.05 -7.40
CA PHE A 31 -5.01 7.03 -6.49
C PHE A 31 -3.82 6.35 -7.14
N ASN A 32 -2.64 6.90 -6.90
CA ASN A 32 -1.42 6.14 -7.10
C ASN A 32 -1.34 5.08 -6.01
N VAL A 33 -0.75 3.94 -6.31
CA VAL A 33 -0.80 2.81 -5.37
C VAL A 33 0.59 2.26 -5.11
N LEU A 34 0.91 2.09 -3.85
CA LEU A 34 2.08 1.32 -3.45
C LEU A 34 1.59 -0.08 -3.09
N VAL A 35 2.02 -1.06 -3.84
CA VAL A 35 1.61 -2.46 -3.70
C VAL A 35 2.63 -3.15 -2.81
N HIS A 36 2.23 -3.50 -1.59
CA HIS A 36 3.12 -4.18 -0.67
C HIS A 36 2.85 -5.68 -0.65
N ALA A 37 3.91 -6.46 -0.57
CA ALA A 37 3.82 -7.88 -0.27
C ALA A 37 4.95 -8.23 0.69
N ASN A 38 4.72 -9.24 1.53
CA ASN A 38 5.75 -9.68 2.46
C ASN A 38 6.91 -10.36 1.73
N SER A 39 6.61 -11.31 0.86
CA SER A 39 7.63 -12.04 0.10
C SER A 39 7.17 -12.46 -1.29
N ASP A 40 5.88 -12.38 -1.59
CA ASP A 40 5.33 -12.83 -2.86
C ASP A 40 5.52 -11.76 -3.94
N LYS A 41 6.73 -11.71 -4.47
CA LYS A 41 7.08 -10.72 -5.49
C LYS A 41 6.29 -10.94 -6.78
N GLU A 42 6.10 -12.19 -7.15
CA GLU A 42 5.38 -12.51 -8.40
C GLU A 42 3.92 -12.05 -8.32
N GLY A 43 3.26 -12.34 -7.21
CA GLY A 43 1.89 -11.87 -7.01
C GLY A 43 1.81 -10.36 -6.96
N ALA A 44 2.79 -9.71 -6.33
CA ALA A 44 2.83 -8.24 -6.28
C ALA A 44 2.99 -7.65 -7.68
N MET A 45 3.81 -8.28 -8.52
CA MET A 45 3.98 -7.81 -9.90
C MET A 45 2.69 -7.93 -10.71
N GLU A 46 1.93 -8.99 -10.48
CA GLU A 46 0.64 -9.14 -11.15
C GLU A 46 -0.33 -8.03 -10.73
N THR A 47 -0.35 -7.74 -9.44
CA THR A 47 -1.19 -6.65 -8.94
C THR A 47 -0.74 -5.32 -9.52
N LEU A 48 0.56 -5.10 -9.58
CA LEU A 48 1.12 -3.88 -10.15
C LEU A 48 0.65 -3.66 -11.59
N GLU A 49 0.63 -4.71 -12.39
CA GLU A 49 0.19 -4.60 -13.77
C GLU A 49 -1.28 -4.21 -13.87
N ILE A 50 -2.11 -4.79 -13.01
CA ILE A 50 -3.53 -4.45 -12.97
C ILE A 50 -3.70 -2.97 -12.67
N VAL A 51 -2.99 -2.48 -11.66
CA VAL A 51 -3.08 -1.10 -11.22
C VAL A 51 -2.61 -0.15 -12.32
N LYS A 52 -1.50 -0.46 -12.97
CA LYS A 52 -0.96 0.41 -14.01
C LYS A 52 -1.90 0.51 -15.21
N LYS A 53 -2.66 -0.52 -15.50
CA LYS A 53 -3.64 -0.47 -16.58
C LYS A 53 -4.75 0.53 -16.31
N ASN A 54 -4.94 0.90 -15.05
CA ASN A 54 -5.93 1.90 -14.69
C ASN A 54 -5.39 3.33 -14.78
N GLY A 55 -4.16 3.50 -15.27
CA GLY A 55 -3.63 4.80 -15.63
C GLY A 55 -2.97 5.59 -14.53
N VAL A 56 -2.68 4.97 -13.40
CA VAL A 56 -2.01 5.64 -12.28
C VAL A 56 -0.56 5.19 -12.17
N ASN A 57 0.22 5.92 -11.37
CA ASN A 57 1.57 5.51 -11.04
C ASN A 57 1.53 4.50 -9.90
N ALA A 58 2.42 3.52 -9.94
CA ALA A 58 2.45 2.49 -8.92
C ALA A 58 3.82 1.87 -8.82
N HIS A 59 4.15 1.40 -7.63
CA HIS A 59 5.38 0.65 -7.38
C HIS A 59 5.07 -0.51 -6.46
N ILE A 60 5.97 -1.47 -6.40
CA ILE A 60 5.88 -2.56 -5.43
C ILE A 60 6.89 -2.33 -4.32
N PHE A 61 6.57 -2.85 -3.15
CA PHE A 61 7.45 -2.82 -2.00
C PHE A 61 7.39 -4.19 -1.34
N ILE A 62 8.52 -4.89 -1.31
CA ILE A 62 8.59 -6.22 -0.69
C ILE A 62 9.32 -6.09 0.63
N GLY A 63 8.70 -6.53 1.70
CA GLY A 63 9.35 -6.47 3.00
C GLY A 63 8.45 -6.98 4.11
N ASP A 64 9.10 -7.40 5.18
CA ASP A 64 8.43 -7.93 6.37
C ASP A 64 8.06 -6.78 7.30
N LEU A 65 6.77 -6.51 7.42
CA LEU A 65 6.27 -5.39 8.22
C LEU A 65 6.32 -5.63 9.72
N THR A 66 6.73 -6.82 10.16
CA THR A 66 7.00 -7.02 11.58
C THR A 66 8.27 -6.29 12.01
N ASN A 67 9.09 -5.90 11.06
CA ASN A 67 10.29 -5.10 11.30
C ASN A 67 9.92 -3.62 11.23
N GLU A 68 10.21 -2.89 12.31
CA GLU A 68 9.83 -1.48 12.40
C GLU A 68 10.49 -0.62 11.33
N ASP A 69 11.76 -0.89 11.04
CA ASP A 69 12.47 -0.13 9.99
C ASP A 69 11.81 -0.34 8.63
N THR A 70 11.36 -1.57 8.35
CA THR A 70 10.68 -1.87 7.11
C THR A 70 9.40 -1.07 6.98
N SER A 71 8.65 -0.92 8.08
CA SER A 71 7.42 -0.14 8.07
C SER A 71 7.69 1.33 7.74
N LEU A 72 8.77 1.87 8.28
CA LEU A 72 9.16 3.25 7.98
C LEU A 72 9.55 3.41 6.52
N HIS A 73 10.27 2.44 5.98
CA HIS A 73 10.66 2.46 4.57
C HIS A 73 9.43 2.34 3.65
N LEU A 74 8.41 1.61 4.09
CA LEU A 74 7.17 1.49 3.33
C LEU A 74 6.51 2.85 3.15
N VAL A 75 6.39 3.61 4.24
CA VAL A 75 5.79 4.94 4.19
C VAL A 75 6.63 5.88 3.32
N ASP A 76 7.95 5.80 3.47
CA ASP A 76 8.86 6.60 2.65
C ASP A 76 8.69 6.30 1.17
N ALA A 77 8.59 5.02 0.82
CA ALA A 77 8.38 4.62 -0.57
C ALA A 77 7.06 5.17 -1.12
N GLY A 78 6.01 5.14 -0.28
CA GLY A 78 4.73 5.72 -0.67
C GLY A 78 4.84 7.21 -0.93
N SER A 79 5.60 7.91 -0.10
CA SER A 79 5.77 9.35 -0.22
C SER A 79 6.43 9.75 -1.55
N LYS A 80 7.19 8.86 -2.13
CA LYS A 80 7.83 9.12 -3.42
C LYS A 80 6.84 9.06 -4.59
N LEU A 81 5.68 8.45 -4.37
CA LEU A 81 4.62 8.39 -5.38
C LEU A 81 3.69 9.58 -5.32
N GLY A 82 3.73 10.34 -4.23
CA GLY A 82 2.86 11.47 -4.04
C GLY A 82 2.47 11.63 -2.58
N ASN A 83 1.34 12.24 -2.35
CA ASN A 83 0.86 12.52 -1.00
C ASN A 83 0.12 11.30 -0.43
N VAL A 84 0.72 10.65 0.56
CA VAL A 84 0.13 9.45 1.16
C VAL A 84 -1.13 9.86 1.92
N SER A 85 -2.27 9.34 1.46
CA SER A 85 -3.58 9.71 1.98
C SER A 85 -4.32 8.55 2.62
N ILE A 86 -4.00 7.33 2.20
CA ILE A 86 -4.71 6.13 2.65
C ILE A 86 -3.72 5.02 2.94
N LEU A 87 -3.92 4.34 4.06
CA LEU A 87 -3.24 3.08 4.33
C LEU A 87 -4.31 2.01 4.53
N VAL A 88 -4.28 0.99 3.68
CA VAL A 88 -5.15 -0.17 3.85
C VAL A 88 -4.30 -1.30 4.39
N ASN A 89 -4.54 -1.67 5.62
CA ASN A 89 -3.79 -2.75 6.25
C ASN A 89 -4.52 -4.07 6.01
N ASN A 90 -4.07 -4.78 4.99
CA ASN A 90 -4.65 -6.07 4.61
C ASN A 90 -3.66 -7.21 4.87
N ALA A 91 -2.67 -6.96 5.72
CA ALA A 91 -1.69 -7.98 6.09
C ALA A 91 -2.34 -9.05 6.97
N SER A 92 -1.61 -10.14 7.22
CA SER A 92 -2.12 -11.21 8.04
C SER A 92 -2.48 -10.69 9.43
N GLN A 93 -3.37 -11.39 10.12
CA GLN A 93 -3.79 -11.00 11.45
C GLN A 93 -2.61 -10.80 12.39
N ARG A 94 -1.59 -11.63 12.26
CA ARG A 94 -0.40 -11.51 13.10
C ARG A 94 0.32 -10.20 12.85
N GLU A 95 0.49 -9.85 11.59
CA GLU A 95 1.11 -8.58 11.23
C GLU A 95 0.24 -7.42 11.63
N PHE A 96 -1.06 -7.60 11.53
CA PHE A 96 -2.01 -6.58 11.95
C PHE A 96 -1.84 -6.27 13.44
N ASN A 97 -1.64 -7.28 14.27
CA ASN A 97 -1.41 -7.08 15.70
C ASN A 97 -0.14 -6.27 15.94
N LYS A 98 0.88 -6.49 15.13
CA LYS A 98 2.10 -5.69 15.22
C LYS A 98 1.83 -4.24 14.85
N PHE A 99 1.06 -4.01 13.82
CA PHE A 99 0.65 -2.66 13.44
C PHE A 99 -0.17 -2.00 14.55
N ASP A 100 -1.01 -2.78 15.20
CA ASP A 100 -1.81 -2.27 16.31
C ASP A 100 -0.95 -1.76 17.46
N ASP A 101 0.22 -2.36 17.63
CA ASP A 101 1.18 -1.93 18.65
C ASP A 101 1.96 -0.69 18.21
N MET A 102 1.86 -0.30 16.96
CA MET A 102 2.48 0.92 16.49
C MET A 102 1.77 2.12 17.10
N SER A 103 2.49 3.21 17.20
CA SER A 103 1.93 4.44 17.69
C SER A 103 0.65 4.79 16.93
N PHE A 104 -0.40 5.07 17.69
CA PHE A 104 -1.66 5.50 17.08
C PHE A 104 -1.46 6.75 16.22
N ASP A 105 -0.53 7.60 16.61
CA ASP A 105 -0.21 8.80 15.86
C ASP A 105 0.38 8.47 14.49
N GLN A 106 1.15 7.39 14.40
CA GLN A 106 1.70 6.95 13.11
C GLN A 106 0.57 6.55 12.17
N TRP A 107 -0.41 5.82 12.67
CA TRP A 107 -1.58 5.44 11.87
C TRP A 107 -2.32 6.67 11.36
N ARG A 108 -2.56 7.62 12.26
CA ARG A 108 -3.26 8.83 11.88
C ARG A 108 -2.50 9.62 10.82
N PHE A 109 -1.18 9.69 10.98
CA PHE A 109 -0.36 10.40 10.00
C PHE A 109 -0.53 9.80 8.61
N VAL A 110 -0.52 8.48 8.51
CA VAL A 110 -0.63 7.81 7.22
C VAL A 110 -2.03 7.96 6.64
N LEU A 111 -3.04 7.97 7.48
CA LEU A 111 -4.44 8.02 7.02
C LEU A 111 -4.91 9.44 6.71
N SER A 112 -4.22 10.43 7.24
CA SER A 112 -4.64 11.80 6.98
C SER A 112 -4.15 12.28 5.63
#